data_6da62af693827372c53467db5474868d
#
_entry.id   6da62af693827372c53467db5474868d
#
_cell.length_a   1.000
_cell.length_b   1.000
_cell.length_c   1.000
_cell.angle_alpha   90.00
_cell.angle_beta   90.00
_cell.angle_gamma   90.00
#
_symmetry.space_group_name_H-M   'P 1'
#
loop_
_entity.id
_entity.type
_entity.pdbx_description
1 polymer ?
#
loop_
_entity_poly.entity_id
_entity_poly.type
_entity_poly.pdbx_seq_one_letter_code
_entity_poly.pdbx_strand_id
1 'polypeptide(L)'
;GTSLLPQDSREYSRPLEALPEDEQDFLLPRALMNALQRFATTQSIPAVSESVREQCDIEADRLDSELSMVRYISWAIPSIGFIGTVRGIGDALGQAYKAVEGDISGVTVSLGVAFNSTFVALVLSIIIMFALHQLQLSQERLVLNAQRYIDRKLLRHLAVPRS
;
A
#
# COMPACT_ATOMS: atom_id res chain seq x y z
N GLY A 1 2.24 -37.79 -5.03
CA GLY A 1 1.59 -36.50 -5.19
C GLY A 1 0.17 -36.69 -5.70
N THR A 2 -0.79 -36.35 -4.90
CA THR A 2 -2.21 -36.37 -5.27
C THR A 2 -2.46 -35.29 -6.31
N SER A 3 -2.90 -35.65 -7.52
CA SER A 3 -3.35 -34.72 -8.53
C SER A 3 -4.78 -34.29 -8.23
N LEU A 4 -5.06 -33.00 -8.25
CA LEU A 4 -6.37 -32.41 -8.06
C LEU A 4 -7.16 -32.45 -9.37
N LEU A 5 -8.30 -33.12 -9.34
CA LEU A 5 -9.24 -33.17 -10.45
C LEU A 5 -10.31 -32.07 -10.29
N PRO A 6 -10.98 -31.62 -11.38
CA PRO A 6 -12.02 -30.58 -11.29
C PRO A 6 -13.15 -30.90 -10.32
N GLN A 7 -13.52 -32.19 -10.19
CA GLN A 7 -14.55 -32.66 -9.27
C GLN A 7 -14.16 -32.53 -7.80
N ASP A 8 -12.87 -32.58 -7.49
CA ASP A 8 -12.34 -32.50 -6.11
C ASP A 8 -12.28 -31.04 -5.63
N SER A 9 -12.40 -30.07 -6.54
CA SER A 9 -12.27 -28.64 -6.23
C SER A 9 -13.22 -28.17 -5.13
N ARG A 10 -14.44 -28.72 -5.08
CA ARG A 10 -15.45 -28.42 -4.05
C ARG A 10 -15.07 -28.93 -2.67
N GLU A 11 -14.37 -30.04 -2.59
CA GLU A 11 -13.91 -30.60 -1.32
C GLU A 11 -12.77 -29.74 -0.73
N TYR A 12 -11.90 -29.23 -1.59
CA TYR A 12 -10.79 -28.36 -1.19
C TYR A 12 -11.21 -26.91 -0.95
N SER A 13 -12.36 -26.43 -1.48
CA SER A 13 -12.90 -25.11 -1.17
C SER A 13 -13.58 -25.05 0.20
N ARG A 14 -14.17 -26.15 0.68
CA ARG A 14 -14.88 -26.19 1.97
C ARG A 14 -14.07 -25.69 3.18
N PRO A 15 -12.79 -26.06 3.38
CA PRO A 15 -12.02 -25.53 4.49
C PRO A 15 -11.78 -24.03 4.40
N LEU A 16 -11.70 -23.46 3.18
CA LEU A 16 -11.55 -22.04 2.95
C LEU A 16 -12.86 -21.29 3.19
N GLU A 17 -13.99 -21.87 2.81
CA GLU A 17 -15.34 -21.34 3.06
C GLU A 17 -15.72 -21.40 4.56
N ALA A 18 -15.08 -22.28 5.33
CA ALA A 18 -15.27 -22.42 6.76
C ALA A 18 -14.45 -21.42 7.59
N LEU A 19 -13.57 -20.62 6.96
CA LEU A 19 -12.85 -19.56 7.64
C LEU A 19 -13.82 -18.44 8.07
N PRO A 20 -13.53 -17.70 9.15
CA PRO A 20 -14.25 -16.47 9.50
C PRO A 20 -14.30 -15.50 8.32
N GLU A 21 -15.37 -14.73 8.18
CA GLU A 21 -15.54 -13.78 7.05
C GLU A 21 -14.35 -12.83 6.91
N ASP A 22 -13.81 -12.36 8.03
CA ASP A 22 -12.63 -11.49 8.07
C ASP A 22 -11.37 -12.16 7.48
N GLU A 23 -11.24 -13.49 7.63
CA GLU A 23 -10.08 -14.25 7.11
C GLU A 23 -10.28 -14.69 5.66
N GLN A 24 -11.52 -14.84 5.20
CA GLN A 24 -11.84 -15.13 3.80
C GLN A 24 -11.47 -13.95 2.88
N ASP A 25 -11.51 -12.73 3.40
CA ASP A 25 -11.18 -11.50 2.66
C ASP A 25 -9.67 -11.31 2.46
N PHE A 26 -8.82 -12.08 3.13
CA PHE A 26 -7.38 -12.05 2.85
C PHE A 26 -7.08 -12.54 1.44
N LEU A 27 -6.03 -11.95 0.84
CA LEU A 27 -5.62 -12.23 -0.53
C LEU A 27 -5.48 -13.72 -0.84
N LEU A 28 -4.78 -14.47 0.01
CA LEU A 28 -4.48 -15.88 -0.26
C LEU A 28 -5.71 -16.79 -0.23
N PRO A 29 -6.57 -16.79 0.81
CA PRO A 29 -7.81 -17.57 0.81
C PRO A 29 -8.72 -17.22 -0.35
N ARG A 30 -8.93 -15.93 -0.63
CA ARG A 30 -9.78 -15.46 -1.70
C ARG A 30 -9.27 -15.87 -3.09
N ALA A 31 -7.96 -15.75 -3.32
CA ALA A 31 -7.35 -16.18 -4.58
C ALA A 31 -7.41 -17.71 -4.76
N LEU A 32 -7.24 -18.50 -3.69
CA LEU A 32 -7.38 -19.93 -3.73
C LEU A 32 -8.82 -20.36 -4.01
N MET A 33 -9.83 -19.76 -3.36
CA MET A 33 -11.24 -20.04 -3.64
C MET A 33 -11.61 -19.74 -5.09
N ASN A 34 -11.22 -18.58 -5.61
CA ASN A 34 -11.46 -18.19 -6.99
C ASN A 34 -10.78 -19.15 -7.98
N ALA A 35 -9.55 -19.56 -7.68
CA ALA A 35 -8.81 -20.52 -8.50
C ALA A 35 -9.51 -21.88 -8.57
N LEU A 36 -9.93 -22.41 -7.43
CA LEU A 36 -10.65 -23.70 -7.34
C LEU A 36 -12.01 -23.64 -8.05
N GLN A 37 -12.77 -22.57 -7.86
CA GLN A 37 -14.05 -22.36 -8.52
C GLN A 37 -13.88 -22.22 -10.05
N ARG A 38 -12.86 -21.48 -10.48
CA ARG A 38 -12.56 -21.35 -11.91
C ARG A 38 -12.14 -22.67 -12.52
N PHE A 39 -11.35 -23.46 -11.79
CA PHE A 39 -10.97 -24.80 -12.24
C PHE A 39 -12.16 -25.75 -12.37
N ALA A 40 -13.08 -25.74 -11.41
CA ALA A 40 -14.30 -26.53 -11.47
C ALA A 40 -15.17 -26.22 -12.68
N THR A 41 -15.21 -24.94 -13.10
CA THR A 41 -16.06 -24.50 -14.22
C THR A 41 -15.40 -24.61 -15.60
N THR A 42 -14.12 -24.29 -15.69
CA THR A 42 -13.42 -24.22 -17.00
C THR A 42 -12.62 -25.48 -17.32
N GLN A 43 -12.25 -26.27 -16.32
CA GLN A 43 -11.37 -27.44 -16.45
C GLN A 43 -10.06 -27.13 -17.21
N SER A 44 -9.63 -25.86 -17.17
CA SER A 44 -8.47 -25.35 -17.89
C SER A 44 -7.45 -24.75 -16.93
N ILE A 45 -6.27 -25.36 -16.85
CA ILE A 45 -5.18 -24.87 -16.00
C ILE A 45 -4.69 -23.49 -16.43
N PRO A 46 -4.52 -23.19 -17.73
CA PRO A 46 -4.20 -21.83 -18.18
C PRO A 46 -5.21 -20.78 -17.75
N ALA A 47 -6.52 -21.09 -17.82
CA ALA A 47 -7.57 -20.17 -17.39
C ALA A 47 -7.54 -19.89 -15.88
N VAL A 48 -7.16 -20.88 -15.06
CA VAL A 48 -6.97 -20.71 -13.62
C VAL A 48 -5.74 -19.84 -13.34
N SER A 49 -4.62 -20.09 -14.02
CA SER A 49 -3.40 -19.29 -13.88
C SER A 49 -3.65 -17.81 -14.21
N GLU A 50 -4.37 -17.54 -15.29
CA GLU A 50 -4.76 -16.18 -15.69
C GLU A 50 -5.63 -15.51 -14.62
N SER A 51 -6.66 -16.22 -14.13
CA SER A 51 -7.55 -15.71 -13.07
C SER A 51 -6.81 -15.40 -11.77
N VAL A 52 -5.86 -16.23 -11.38
CA VAL A 52 -5.01 -15.96 -10.19
C VAL A 52 -4.16 -14.71 -10.39
N ARG A 53 -3.56 -14.54 -11.57
CA ARG A 53 -2.76 -13.36 -11.90
C ARG A 53 -3.61 -12.10 -11.86
N GLU A 54 -4.76 -12.12 -12.53
CA GLU A 54 -5.72 -11.02 -12.53
C GLU A 54 -6.14 -10.63 -11.10
N GLN A 55 -6.44 -11.61 -10.25
CA GLN A 55 -6.79 -11.37 -8.85
C GLN A 55 -5.64 -10.74 -8.06
N CYS A 56 -4.40 -11.17 -8.29
CA CYS A 56 -3.23 -10.58 -7.65
C CYS A 56 -2.98 -9.14 -8.12
N ASP A 57 -3.19 -8.86 -9.40
CA ASP A 57 -3.05 -7.52 -9.97
C ASP A 57 -4.11 -6.56 -9.41
N ILE A 58 -5.37 -7.00 -9.33
CA ILE A 58 -6.46 -6.22 -8.71
C ILE A 58 -6.15 -5.89 -7.25
N GLU A 59 -5.62 -6.85 -6.51
CA GLU A 59 -5.27 -6.63 -5.10
C GLU A 59 -4.07 -5.69 -4.94
N ALA A 60 -3.07 -5.79 -5.83
CA ALA A 60 -1.95 -4.85 -5.86
C ALA A 60 -2.42 -3.41 -6.11
N ASP A 61 -3.31 -3.22 -7.08
CA ASP A 61 -3.90 -1.91 -7.41
C ASP A 61 -4.74 -1.36 -6.26
N ARG A 62 -5.49 -2.22 -5.57
CA ARG A 62 -6.27 -1.86 -4.38
C ARG A 62 -5.35 -1.36 -3.25
N LEU A 63 -4.30 -2.11 -2.93
CA LEU A 63 -3.33 -1.74 -1.90
C LEU A 63 -2.60 -0.43 -2.24
N ASP A 64 -2.24 -0.20 -3.51
CA ASP A 64 -1.65 1.07 -3.94
C ASP A 64 -2.64 2.24 -3.83
N SER A 65 -3.91 2.00 -4.15
CA SER A 65 -4.99 2.99 -3.97
C SER A 65 -5.18 3.38 -2.51
N GLU A 66 -5.16 2.42 -1.58
CA GLU A 66 -5.26 2.68 -0.14
C GLU A 66 -4.11 3.56 0.37
N LEU A 67 -2.92 3.44 -0.21
CA LEU A 67 -1.76 4.27 0.15
C LEU A 67 -1.76 5.66 -0.52
N SER A 68 -2.64 5.90 -1.47
CA SER A 68 -2.67 7.16 -2.23
C SER A 68 -2.89 8.38 -1.33
N MET A 69 -3.77 8.29 -0.33
CA MET A 69 -4.02 9.35 0.64
C MET A 69 -2.78 9.61 1.53
N VAL A 70 -2.10 8.56 1.98
CA VAL A 70 -0.87 8.70 2.79
C VAL A 70 0.23 9.36 1.95
N ARG A 71 0.34 9.01 0.68
CA ARG A 71 1.26 9.62 -0.29
C ARG A 71 0.97 11.11 -0.46
N TYR A 72 -0.31 11.47 -0.60
CA TYR A 72 -0.74 12.87 -0.67
C TYR A 72 -0.35 13.65 0.59
N ILE A 73 -0.61 13.11 1.78
CA ILE A 73 -0.23 13.74 3.06
C ILE A 73 1.29 13.90 3.15
N SER A 74 2.06 12.90 2.74
CA SER A 74 3.53 12.96 2.74
C SER A 74 4.06 14.11 1.88
N TRP A 75 3.38 14.43 0.78
CA TRP A 75 3.70 15.58 -0.06
C TRP A 75 3.21 16.90 0.52
N ALA A 76 2.11 16.91 1.26
CA ALA A 76 1.55 18.11 1.87
C ALA A 76 2.40 18.65 3.02
N ILE A 77 3.06 17.77 3.79
CA ILE A 77 3.84 18.17 4.97
C ILE A 77 4.96 19.18 4.65
N PRO A 78 5.84 18.97 3.65
CA PRO A 78 6.83 19.98 3.26
C PRO A 78 6.20 21.30 2.79
N SER A 79 5.06 21.21 2.10
CA SER A 79 4.34 22.40 1.63
C SER A 79 3.82 23.24 2.79
N ILE A 80 3.31 22.60 3.84
CA ILE A 80 2.86 23.28 5.08
C ILE A 80 4.06 23.95 5.76
N GLY A 81 5.21 23.28 5.83
CA GLY A 81 6.45 23.86 6.34
C GLY A 81 6.87 25.11 5.56
N PHE A 82 6.79 25.06 4.24
CA PHE A 82 7.09 26.20 3.38
C PHE A 82 6.13 27.38 3.59
N ILE A 83 4.84 27.12 3.75
CA ILE A 83 3.84 28.14 4.12
C ILE A 83 4.23 28.81 5.44
N GLY A 84 4.68 28.02 6.43
CA GLY A 84 5.18 28.54 7.71
C GLY A 84 6.37 29.49 7.54
N THR A 85 7.32 29.17 6.64
CA THR A 85 8.46 30.04 6.33
C THR A 85 7.99 31.34 5.69
N VAL A 86 7.15 31.30 4.68
CA VAL A 86 6.64 32.49 4.00
C VAL A 86 5.92 33.41 4.98
N ARG A 87 5.06 32.84 5.84
CA ARG A 87 4.37 33.59 6.88
C ARG A 87 5.33 34.24 7.88
N GLY A 88 6.29 33.48 8.40
CA GLY A 88 7.25 34.00 9.39
C GLY A 88 8.18 35.08 8.82
N ILE A 89 8.56 34.99 7.53
CA ILE A 89 9.27 36.07 6.83
C ILE A 89 8.36 37.29 6.69
N GLY A 90 7.08 37.12 6.37
CA GLY A 90 6.12 38.22 6.31
C GLY A 90 5.98 38.94 7.65
N ASP A 91 5.88 38.21 8.75
CA ASP A 91 5.82 38.74 10.10
C ASP A 91 7.11 39.48 10.48
N ALA A 92 8.29 38.96 10.11
CA ALA A 92 9.57 39.62 10.30
C ALA A 92 9.68 40.94 9.56
N LEU A 93 9.26 40.95 8.30
CA LEU A 93 9.22 42.18 7.49
C LEU A 93 8.25 43.23 8.08
N GLY A 94 7.10 42.81 8.60
CA GLY A 94 6.16 43.69 9.30
C GLY A 94 6.75 44.36 10.54
N GLN A 95 7.81 43.80 11.12
CA GLN A 95 8.52 44.36 12.30
C GLN A 95 9.83 45.07 11.95
N ALA A 96 10.18 45.16 10.64
CA ALA A 96 11.44 45.72 10.18
C ALA A 96 11.63 47.21 10.60
N TYR A 97 10.52 47.96 10.77
CA TYR A 97 10.58 49.36 11.22
C TYR A 97 11.16 49.48 12.66
N LYS A 98 10.89 48.51 13.53
CA LYS A 98 11.47 48.49 14.88
C LYS A 98 12.97 48.20 14.85
N ALA A 99 13.42 47.40 13.90
CA ALA A 99 14.83 47.13 13.71
C ALA A 99 15.63 48.39 13.35
N VAL A 100 15.02 49.32 12.60
CA VAL A 100 15.62 50.63 12.30
C VAL A 100 15.76 51.49 13.57
N GLU A 101 14.86 51.32 14.54
CA GLU A 101 14.92 51.99 15.86
C GLU A 101 15.85 51.30 16.86
N GLY A 102 16.49 50.16 16.44
CA GLY A 102 17.46 49.41 17.25
C GLY A 102 16.90 48.17 17.93
N ASP A 103 15.62 47.86 17.79
CA ASP A 103 15.00 46.64 18.33
C ASP A 103 14.82 45.58 17.22
N ILE A 104 15.78 44.66 17.14
CA ILE A 104 15.76 43.55 16.17
C ILE A 104 15.13 42.28 16.74
N SER A 105 14.70 42.29 18.00
CA SER A 105 14.24 41.08 18.71
C SER A 105 13.04 40.42 17.99
N GLY A 106 12.03 41.17 17.62
CA GLY A 106 10.84 40.67 16.95
C GLY A 106 11.12 40.06 15.57
N VAL A 107 12.02 40.65 14.81
CA VAL A 107 12.47 40.14 13.49
C VAL A 107 13.16 38.78 13.68
N THR A 108 14.08 38.70 14.63
CA THR A 108 14.85 37.49 14.91
C THR A 108 13.97 36.33 15.37
N VAL A 109 12.99 36.59 16.22
CA VAL A 109 12.03 35.59 16.70
C VAL A 109 11.18 35.08 15.56
N SER A 110 10.61 35.98 14.71
CA SER A 110 9.78 35.59 13.58
C SER A 110 10.53 34.76 12.54
N LEU A 111 11.77 35.08 12.25
CA LEU A 111 12.64 34.28 11.38
C LEU A 111 12.97 32.93 12.00
N GLY A 112 13.23 32.90 13.32
CA GLY A 112 13.47 31.64 14.05
C GLY A 112 12.28 30.67 13.95
N VAL A 113 11.05 31.18 14.11
CA VAL A 113 9.83 30.38 13.94
C VAL A 113 9.68 29.91 12.50
N ALA A 114 9.95 30.77 11.51
CA ALA A 114 9.89 30.43 10.09
C ALA A 114 10.80 29.24 9.77
N PHE A 115 12.07 29.33 10.11
CA PHE A 115 13.04 28.25 9.82
C PHE A 115 12.74 26.97 10.60
N ASN A 116 12.34 27.08 11.87
CA ASN A 116 11.98 25.91 12.70
C ASN A 116 10.78 25.16 12.13
N SER A 117 9.75 25.85 11.66
CA SER A 117 8.57 25.20 11.09
C SER A 117 8.93 24.36 9.85
N THR A 118 9.78 24.89 8.97
CA THR A 118 10.26 24.16 7.80
C THR A 118 11.16 22.98 8.17
N PHE A 119 12.06 23.18 9.13
CA PHE A 119 12.94 22.12 9.59
C PHE A 119 12.15 20.94 10.15
N VAL A 120 11.18 21.19 11.05
CA VAL A 120 10.30 20.14 11.61
C VAL A 120 9.50 19.43 10.51
N ALA A 121 8.92 20.20 9.57
CA ALA A 121 8.15 19.64 8.48
C ALA A 121 9.01 18.71 7.60
N LEU A 122 10.23 19.10 7.28
CA LEU A 122 11.15 18.28 6.48
C LEU A 122 11.56 17.00 7.20
N VAL A 123 11.89 17.07 8.50
CA VAL A 123 12.23 15.88 9.29
C VAL A 123 11.06 14.90 9.34
N LEU A 124 9.85 15.39 9.63
CA LEU A 124 8.64 14.55 9.63
C LEU A 124 8.37 13.94 8.26
N SER A 125 8.54 14.70 7.18
CA SER A 125 8.37 14.21 5.82
C SER A 125 9.31 13.04 5.51
N ILE A 126 10.58 13.15 5.88
CA ILE A 126 11.57 12.08 5.67
C ILE A 126 11.15 10.80 6.40
N ILE A 127 10.71 10.91 7.65
CA ILE A 127 10.28 9.76 8.45
C ILE A 127 9.06 9.09 7.82
N ILE A 128 8.05 9.88 7.43
CA ILE A 128 6.82 9.36 6.84
C ILE A 128 7.09 8.73 5.47
N MET A 129 7.92 9.36 4.63
CA MET A 129 8.29 8.81 3.32
C MET A 129 9.04 7.48 3.46
N PHE A 130 9.94 7.38 4.44
CA PHE A 130 10.62 6.12 4.72
C PHE A 130 9.65 5.03 5.15
N ALA A 131 8.74 5.33 6.09
CA ALA A 131 7.73 4.39 6.55
C ALA A 131 6.79 3.95 5.41
N LEU A 132 6.35 4.88 4.57
CA LEU A 132 5.53 4.61 3.39
C LEU A 132 6.26 3.68 2.41
N HIS A 133 7.52 3.94 2.13
CA HIS A 133 8.32 3.10 1.24
C HIS A 133 8.46 1.67 1.78
N GLN A 134 8.71 1.50 3.07
CA GLN A 134 8.78 0.17 3.70
C GLN A 134 7.43 -0.56 3.62
N LEU A 135 6.33 0.16 3.80
CA LEU A 135 5.00 -0.42 3.69
C LEU A 135 4.70 -0.89 2.25
N GLN A 136 5.03 -0.09 1.24
CA GLN A 136 4.90 -0.47 -0.17
C GLN A 136 5.69 -1.74 -0.51
N LEU A 137 6.95 -1.82 -0.09
CA LEU A 137 7.77 -3.02 -0.27
C LEU A 137 7.17 -4.25 0.41
N SER A 138 6.57 -4.08 1.59
CA SER A 138 5.92 -5.17 2.31
C SER A 138 4.68 -5.68 1.56
N GLN A 139 3.87 -4.78 1.02
CA GLN A 139 2.68 -5.10 0.22
C GLN A 139 3.03 -5.82 -1.07
N GLU A 140 4.02 -5.33 -1.83
CA GLU A 140 4.51 -5.99 -3.04
C GLU A 140 5.01 -7.42 -2.76
N ARG A 141 5.76 -7.60 -1.68
CA ARG A 141 6.22 -8.93 -1.25
C ARG A 141 5.07 -9.85 -0.86
N LEU A 142 4.04 -9.33 -0.22
CA LEU A 142 2.85 -10.10 0.14
C LEU A 142 2.16 -10.66 -1.10
N VAL A 143 1.90 -9.82 -2.09
CA VAL A 143 1.24 -10.21 -3.35
C VAL A 143 2.08 -11.25 -4.10
N LEU A 144 3.39 -11.00 -4.27
CA LEU A 144 4.31 -11.92 -4.94
C LEU A 144 4.42 -13.27 -4.23
N ASN A 145 4.46 -13.27 -2.90
CA ASN A 145 4.52 -14.51 -2.12
C ASN A 145 3.22 -15.30 -2.23
N ALA A 146 2.07 -14.64 -2.21
CA ALA A 146 0.78 -15.29 -2.41
C ALA A 146 0.68 -15.93 -3.80
N GLN A 147 1.07 -15.21 -4.85
CA GLN A 147 1.10 -15.73 -6.21
C GLN A 147 2.03 -16.94 -6.33
N ARG A 148 3.25 -16.88 -5.81
CA ARG A 148 4.21 -17.99 -5.81
C ARG A 148 3.70 -19.20 -5.03
N TYR A 149 3.01 -18.97 -3.92
CA TYR A 149 2.42 -20.05 -3.14
C TYR A 149 1.35 -20.80 -3.94
N ILE A 150 0.45 -20.07 -4.59
CA ILE A 150 -0.60 -20.64 -5.44
C ILE A 150 0.01 -21.41 -6.61
N ASP A 151 0.99 -20.85 -7.29
CA ASP A 151 1.69 -21.52 -8.40
C ASP A 151 2.34 -22.85 -7.96
N ARG A 152 2.98 -22.86 -6.81
CA ARG A 152 3.70 -24.05 -6.33
C ARG A 152 2.78 -25.12 -5.74
N LYS A 153 1.76 -24.68 -4.99
CA LYS A 153 0.95 -25.60 -4.17
C LYS A 153 -0.36 -25.99 -4.84
N LEU A 154 -0.92 -25.12 -5.67
CA LEU A 154 -2.17 -25.41 -6.36
C LEU A 154 -1.94 -25.75 -7.83
N LEU A 155 -1.43 -24.85 -8.65
CA LEU A 155 -1.38 -25.01 -10.11
C LEU A 155 -0.58 -26.24 -10.55
N ARG A 156 0.49 -26.59 -9.84
CA ARG A 156 1.28 -27.79 -10.14
C ARG A 156 0.55 -29.12 -9.85
N HIS A 157 -0.49 -29.09 -9.02
CA HIS A 157 -1.25 -30.28 -8.64
C HIS A 157 -2.56 -30.39 -9.40
N LEU A 158 -2.96 -29.37 -10.17
CA LEU A 158 -4.14 -29.43 -11.03
C LEU A 158 -3.91 -30.42 -12.17
N ALA A 159 -4.86 -31.32 -12.40
CA ALA A 159 -4.83 -32.27 -13.48
C ALA A 159 -6.18 -32.24 -14.22
N VAL A 160 -6.12 -32.18 -15.54
CA VAL A 160 -7.33 -32.33 -16.38
C VAL A 160 -7.45 -33.79 -16.77
N PRO A 161 -8.62 -34.44 -16.60
CA PRO A 161 -8.84 -35.78 -17.08
C PRO A 161 -8.54 -35.85 -18.58
N ARG A 162 -7.67 -36.76 -18.99
CA ARG A 162 -7.50 -37.05 -20.42
C ARG A 162 -8.77 -37.77 -20.90
N SER A 163 -9.50 -37.13 -21.80
CA SER A 163 -10.59 -37.74 -22.58
C SER A 163 -10.07 -38.83 -23.50
#